data_82c1b56512eaf6b34413742d64c8252a
#
_entry.id   82c1b56512eaf6b34413742d64c8252a
#
_cell.length_a   1.000
_cell.length_b   1.000
_cell.length_c   1.000
_cell.angle_alpha   90.00
_cell.angle_beta   90.00
_cell.angle_gamma   90.00
#
_symmetry.space_group_name_H-M   'P 1'
#
loop_
_entity.id
_entity.type
_entity.pdbx_description
1 polymer ?
#
loop_
_entity_poly.entity_id
_entity_poly.type
_entity_poly.pdbx_seq_one_letter_code
_entity_poly.pdbx_strand_id
1 'polypeptide(L)'
;MKTLELYRSFKAMILMSACIVASSLCAVEQKANTKSEEIIAIPEEDKPLDIPKISEAFGHLIGKNLDSLGFKFDMDKIIKGIQDSTLGKEPPMTESECIQAISQDQEKKFKKLAECNLKDAEKFLEDNTAKDGVVSLEEKKLQYKVEKEGNGEVVQAHFSPLIKYTGKFLDGKVFGASKEDEMISLDETIPGFSKGIIGMKEGEKRTLYIHPDLAYGVNGSLPPNSLLTFEIEVVKANNPQDQENVISSVNNVELDDENDIANEDESNEQVR
;
A
#
# COMPACT_ATOMS: atom_id res chain seq x y z
N MET A 1 23.74 3.98 -3.56
CA MET A 1 23.10 4.43 -2.31
C MET A 1 21.84 3.65 -1.94
N LYS A 2 21.08 3.10 -2.88
CA LYS A 2 19.85 2.30 -2.60
C LYS A 2 20.09 0.92 -1.97
N THR A 3 21.25 0.29 -2.22
CA THR A 3 21.63 -1.01 -1.62
C THR A 3 21.92 -0.93 -0.11
N LEU A 4 22.29 0.25 0.38
CA LEU A 4 22.56 0.46 1.81
C LEU A 4 21.28 0.57 2.64
N GLU A 5 20.20 1.05 2.04
CA GLU A 5 18.87 1.15 2.68
C GLU A 5 18.20 -0.23 2.81
N LEU A 6 18.31 -1.08 1.80
CA LEU A 6 17.84 -2.47 1.86
C LEU A 6 18.60 -3.28 2.93
N TYR A 7 19.91 -3.07 3.04
CA TYR A 7 20.74 -3.70 4.07
C TYR A 7 20.36 -3.25 5.50
N ARG A 8 20.04 -1.96 5.69
CA ARG A 8 19.57 -1.42 6.98
C ARG A 8 18.17 -1.94 7.34
N SER A 9 17.28 -2.10 6.36
CA SER A 9 15.93 -2.65 6.56
C SER A 9 15.99 -4.14 6.93
N PHE A 10 16.88 -4.92 6.31
CA PHE A 10 17.05 -6.35 6.58
C PHE A 10 17.67 -6.59 7.98
N LYS A 11 18.65 -5.76 8.37
CA LYS A 11 19.24 -5.81 9.73
C LYS A 11 18.25 -5.37 10.81
N ALA A 12 17.39 -4.41 10.52
CA ALA A 12 16.31 -3.98 11.40
C ALA A 12 15.24 -5.07 11.59
N MET A 13 14.94 -5.85 10.54
CA MET A 13 13.95 -6.94 10.59
C MET A 13 14.43 -8.13 11.41
N ILE A 14 15.72 -8.48 11.33
CA ILE A 14 16.34 -9.53 12.17
C ILE A 14 16.46 -9.08 13.63
N LEU A 15 16.83 -7.82 13.88
CA LEU A 15 16.92 -7.25 15.23
C LEU A 15 15.56 -6.99 15.87
N MET A 16 14.51 -6.64 15.09
CA MET A 16 13.14 -6.52 15.62
C MET A 16 12.55 -7.86 16.04
N SER A 17 12.89 -8.97 15.39
CA SER A 17 12.44 -10.29 15.83
C SER A 17 13.03 -10.71 17.18
N ALA A 18 14.23 -10.24 17.50
CA ALA A 18 14.87 -10.49 18.81
C ALA A 18 14.41 -9.51 19.91
N CYS A 19 14.05 -8.26 19.56
CA CYS A 19 13.58 -7.25 20.53
C CYS A 19 12.12 -7.39 20.92
N ILE A 20 11.26 -8.03 20.12
CA ILE A 20 9.82 -8.19 20.46
C ILE A 20 9.64 -9.13 21.65
N VAL A 21 10.57 -10.05 21.87
CA VAL A 21 10.50 -10.95 23.05
C VAL A 21 10.97 -10.25 24.34
N ALA A 22 11.85 -9.24 24.24
CA ALA A 22 12.38 -8.52 25.39
C ALA A 22 11.49 -7.35 25.85
N SER A 23 10.72 -6.72 24.94
CA SER A 23 9.88 -5.57 25.29
C SER A 23 8.50 -5.93 25.86
N SER A 24 8.07 -7.19 25.76
CA SER A 24 6.83 -7.64 26.43
C SER A 24 7.02 -7.92 27.94
N LEU A 25 8.24 -7.99 28.43
CA LEU A 25 8.49 -8.23 29.86
C LEU A 25 8.65 -6.93 30.70
N CYS A 26 8.77 -5.77 30.05
CA CYS A 26 9.01 -4.49 30.77
C CYS A 26 7.82 -3.53 30.82
N ALA A 27 6.67 -3.90 30.28
CA ALA A 27 5.50 -3.02 30.20
C ALA A 27 4.39 -3.33 31.25
N VAL A 28 4.70 -4.12 32.27
CA VAL A 28 3.73 -4.49 33.34
C VAL A 28 3.82 -3.64 34.60
N GLU A 29 4.81 -2.75 34.74
CA GLU A 29 4.92 -1.87 35.91
C GLU A 29 4.73 -0.39 35.58
N GLN A 30 3.51 0.03 35.27
CA GLN A 30 3.00 1.38 35.62
C GLN A 30 1.57 1.59 35.07
N LYS A 31 0.58 1.10 35.79
CA LYS A 31 -0.73 1.78 35.94
C LYS A 31 -1.54 1.13 37.06
N ALA A 32 -1.24 1.53 38.26
CA ALA A 32 -2.17 1.36 39.38
C ALA A 32 -2.83 2.72 39.62
N ASN A 33 -4.09 2.86 39.30
CA ASN A 33 -5.13 3.40 40.15
C ASN A 33 -6.47 3.53 39.42
N THR A 34 -7.43 2.76 39.75
CA THR A 34 -8.78 3.02 40.29
C THR A 34 -9.77 1.90 39.93
N LYS A 35 -10.19 1.22 41.01
CA LYS A 35 -11.51 0.63 41.27
C LYS A 35 -12.18 -0.27 40.22
N SER A 36 -12.05 -1.56 40.44
CA SER A 36 -13.12 -2.53 40.77
C SER A 36 -12.46 -3.89 41.00
N GLU A 37 -12.82 -4.55 42.09
CA GLU A 37 -12.31 -5.87 42.49
C GLU A 37 -12.76 -6.91 41.45
N GLU A 38 -11.91 -7.20 40.50
CA GLU A 38 -11.91 -8.44 39.73
C GLU A 38 -10.87 -9.33 40.40
N ILE A 39 -11.32 -10.45 40.93
CA ILE A 39 -10.51 -11.48 41.57
C ILE A 39 -9.47 -11.92 40.51
N ILE A 40 -8.24 -11.44 40.67
CA ILE A 40 -7.10 -11.96 39.90
C ILE A 40 -6.91 -13.40 40.34
N ALA A 41 -7.31 -14.34 39.49
CA ALA A 41 -6.98 -15.73 39.66
C ALA A 41 -5.46 -15.86 39.82
N ILE A 42 -5.04 -16.35 40.98
CA ILE A 42 -3.63 -16.70 41.26
C ILE A 42 -3.17 -17.65 40.11
N PRO A 43 -2.02 -17.38 39.45
CA PRO A 43 -1.54 -18.31 38.43
C PRO A 43 -1.41 -19.70 39.02
N GLU A 44 -2.05 -20.67 38.36
CA GLU A 44 -1.88 -22.09 38.69
C GLU A 44 -0.39 -22.43 38.82
N GLU A 45 -0.07 -23.19 39.84
CA GLU A 45 1.24 -23.75 40.21
C GLU A 45 2.14 -24.00 38.99
N ASP A 46 3.43 -23.68 39.14
CA ASP A 46 4.53 -23.89 38.19
C ASP A 46 4.45 -25.29 37.53
N LYS A 47 3.67 -25.38 36.47
CA LYS A 47 3.64 -26.60 35.67
C LYS A 47 5.00 -26.70 34.97
N PRO A 48 5.76 -27.79 35.16
CA PRO A 48 7.08 -27.88 34.57
C PRO A 48 7.02 -27.67 33.06
N LEU A 49 7.89 -26.78 32.55
CA LEU A 49 7.96 -26.48 31.14
C LEU A 49 8.23 -27.74 30.31
N ASP A 50 7.34 -28.06 29.37
CA ASP A 50 7.53 -29.12 28.39
C ASP A 50 8.51 -28.66 27.31
N ILE A 51 9.81 -28.76 27.60
CA ILE A 51 10.89 -28.34 26.72
C ILE A 51 10.83 -28.95 25.32
N PRO A 52 10.57 -30.30 25.18
CA PRO A 52 10.37 -30.90 23.86
C PRO A 52 9.28 -30.19 23.03
N LYS A 53 8.11 -30.00 23.62
CA LYS A 53 6.97 -29.35 22.95
C LYS A 53 7.25 -27.88 22.58
N ILE A 54 7.93 -27.16 23.46
CA ILE A 54 8.34 -25.78 23.21
C ILE A 54 9.35 -25.73 22.07
N SER A 55 10.32 -26.64 22.04
CA SER A 55 11.33 -26.72 20.99
C SER A 55 10.73 -27.04 19.63
N GLU A 56 9.77 -27.96 19.57
CA GLU A 56 9.03 -28.27 18.33
C GLU A 56 8.24 -27.05 17.84
N ALA A 57 7.48 -26.38 18.72
CA ALA A 57 6.74 -25.17 18.40
C ALA A 57 7.65 -24.05 17.90
N PHE A 58 8.84 -23.88 18.50
CA PHE A 58 9.83 -22.92 18.06
C PHE A 58 10.39 -23.27 16.67
N GLY A 59 10.59 -24.54 16.37
CA GLY A 59 10.94 -25.03 15.03
C GLY A 59 9.91 -24.62 13.97
N HIS A 60 8.60 -24.69 14.28
CA HIS A 60 7.54 -24.20 13.39
C HIS A 60 7.62 -22.71 13.15
N LEU A 61 7.98 -21.90 14.15
CA LEU A 61 8.19 -20.45 13.98
C LEU A 61 9.36 -20.16 13.05
N ILE A 62 10.48 -20.88 13.20
CA ILE A 62 11.63 -20.76 12.30
C ILE A 62 11.21 -21.12 10.88
N GLY A 63 10.49 -22.22 10.67
CA GLY A 63 10.01 -22.65 9.35
C GLY A 63 9.16 -21.58 8.66
N LYS A 64 8.19 -20.99 9.38
CA LYS A 64 7.36 -19.89 8.84
C LYS A 64 8.20 -18.65 8.45
N ASN A 65 9.20 -18.31 9.25
CA ASN A 65 10.09 -17.18 8.93
C ASN A 65 10.93 -17.45 7.69
N LEU A 66 11.45 -18.68 7.52
CA LEU A 66 12.18 -19.08 6.32
C LEU A 66 11.31 -19.01 5.06
N ASP A 67 10.07 -19.48 5.14
CA ASP A 67 9.12 -19.40 4.02
C ASP A 67 8.83 -17.94 3.62
N SER A 68 8.74 -17.03 4.59
CA SER A 68 8.47 -15.60 4.34
C SER A 68 9.59 -14.90 3.56
N LEU A 69 10.81 -15.43 3.58
CA LEU A 69 11.93 -14.89 2.81
C LEU A 69 11.80 -15.14 1.29
N GLY A 70 10.86 -15.99 0.85
CA GLY A 70 10.68 -16.30 -0.58
C GLY A 70 11.90 -16.97 -1.24
N PHE A 71 12.85 -17.45 -0.43
CA PHE A 71 14.03 -18.20 -0.86
C PHE A 71 13.82 -19.68 -0.60
N LYS A 72 14.11 -20.53 -1.60
CA LYS A 72 13.94 -21.98 -1.46
C LYS A 72 15.17 -22.58 -0.75
N PHE A 73 15.09 -22.69 0.56
CA PHE A 73 16.13 -23.31 1.37
C PHE A 73 16.12 -24.84 1.29
N ASP A 74 17.30 -25.45 1.42
CA ASP A 74 17.48 -26.87 1.74
C ASP A 74 17.33 -27.05 3.25
N MET A 75 16.21 -27.61 3.69
CA MET A 75 15.87 -27.73 5.11
C MET A 75 16.82 -28.67 5.85
N ASP A 76 17.35 -29.72 5.20
CA ASP A 76 18.31 -30.62 5.84
C ASP A 76 19.62 -29.87 6.13
N LYS A 77 20.03 -28.95 5.24
CA LYS A 77 21.21 -28.12 5.46
C LYS A 77 20.98 -27.05 6.52
N ILE A 78 19.76 -26.51 6.61
CA ILE A 78 19.39 -25.58 7.70
C ILE A 78 19.50 -26.31 9.06
N ILE A 79 18.89 -27.47 9.20
CA ILE A 79 18.94 -28.27 10.43
C ILE A 79 20.38 -28.61 10.80
N LYS A 80 21.18 -29.05 9.81
CA LYS A 80 22.60 -29.34 10.02
C LYS A 80 23.36 -28.10 10.47
N GLY A 81 23.12 -26.94 9.87
CA GLY A 81 23.77 -25.68 10.24
C GLY A 81 23.46 -25.28 11.68
N ILE A 82 22.21 -25.44 12.13
CA ILE A 82 21.82 -25.18 13.52
C ILE A 82 22.58 -26.13 14.47
N GLN A 83 22.64 -27.42 14.15
CA GLN A 83 23.39 -28.41 14.96
C GLN A 83 24.88 -28.10 15.02
N ASP A 84 25.51 -27.79 13.87
CA ASP A 84 26.93 -27.45 13.80
C ASP A 84 27.23 -26.18 14.60
N SER A 85 26.36 -25.18 14.56
CA SER A 85 26.49 -23.95 15.35
C SER A 85 26.46 -24.23 16.86
N THR A 86 25.59 -25.11 17.36
CA THR A 86 25.56 -25.50 18.79
C THR A 86 26.78 -26.24 19.23
N LEU A 87 27.56 -26.84 18.30
CA LEU A 87 28.83 -27.53 18.54
C LEU A 87 30.06 -26.61 18.35
N GLY A 88 29.83 -25.32 18.07
CA GLY A 88 30.92 -24.33 17.87
C GLY A 88 31.70 -24.55 16.57
N LYS A 89 31.12 -25.23 15.56
CA LYS A 89 31.77 -25.41 14.26
C LYS A 89 31.63 -24.14 13.41
N GLU A 90 32.66 -23.88 12.62
CA GLU A 90 32.68 -22.75 11.68
C GLU A 90 31.63 -22.94 10.56
N PRO A 91 30.97 -21.88 10.13
CA PRO A 91 30.02 -21.90 9.02
C PRO A 91 30.74 -22.11 7.67
N PRO A 92 30.07 -22.67 6.65
CA PRO A 92 30.67 -22.93 5.33
C PRO A 92 30.93 -21.67 4.51
N MET A 93 30.35 -20.53 4.90
CA MET A 93 30.56 -19.18 4.34
C MET A 93 30.31 -18.12 5.41
N THR A 94 30.80 -16.92 5.19
CA THR A 94 30.55 -15.80 6.10
C THR A 94 29.10 -15.35 6.07
N GLU A 95 28.64 -14.70 7.15
CA GLU A 95 27.29 -14.12 7.21
C GLU A 95 27.04 -13.15 6.04
N SER A 96 28.04 -12.32 5.72
CA SER A 96 27.96 -11.36 4.62
C SER A 96 27.76 -12.03 3.26
N GLU A 97 28.52 -13.09 2.97
CA GLU A 97 28.36 -13.85 1.72
C GLU A 97 26.99 -14.53 1.62
N CYS A 98 26.50 -15.08 2.73
CA CYS A 98 25.18 -15.70 2.79
C CYS A 98 24.06 -14.69 2.50
N ILE A 99 24.09 -13.55 3.19
CA ILE A 99 23.10 -12.46 2.99
C ILE A 99 23.17 -11.93 1.56
N GLN A 100 24.36 -11.73 1.02
CA GLN A 100 24.55 -11.24 -0.34
C GLN A 100 23.99 -12.24 -1.37
N ALA A 101 24.21 -13.53 -1.20
CA ALA A 101 23.70 -14.56 -2.10
C ALA A 101 22.15 -14.60 -2.10
N ILE A 102 21.54 -14.54 -0.92
CA ILE A 102 20.06 -14.49 -0.78
C ILE A 102 19.52 -13.23 -1.44
N SER A 103 20.09 -12.06 -1.15
CA SER A 103 19.65 -10.78 -1.72
C SER A 103 19.76 -10.74 -3.25
N GLN A 104 20.82 -11.28 -3.81
CA GLN A 104 21.00 -11.37 -5.26
C GLN A 104 19.94 -12.26 -5.94
N ASP A 105 19.58 -13.39 -5.33
CA ASP A 105 18.53 -14.26 -5.85
C ASP A 105 17.16 -13.58 -5.76
N GLN A 106 16.85 -12.93 -4.64
CA GLN A 106 15.64 -12.15 -4.46
C GLN A 106 15.53 -11.02 -5.50
N GLU A 107 16.63 -10.28 -5.71
CA GLU A 107 16.68 -9.21 -6.71
C GLU A 107 16.43 -9.73 -8.14
N LYS A 108 17.03 -10.87 -8.49
CA LYS A 108 16.81 -11.51 -9.80
C LYS A 108 15.34 -11.94 -9.97
N LYS A 109 14.74 -12.54 -8.94
CA LYS A 109 13.33 -12.94 -8.96
C LYS A 109 12.41 -11.75 -9.06
N PHE A 110 12.70 -10.67 -8.31
CA PHE A 110 11.93 -9.43 -8.35
C PHE A 110 11.99 -8.78 -9.74
N LYS A 111 13.17 -8.65 -10.34
CA LYS A 111 13.32 -8.11 -11.69
C LYS A 111 12.56 -8.93 -12.72
N LYS A 112 12.71 -10.25 -12.67
CA LYS A 112 11.98 -11.15 -13.58
C LYS A 112 10.47 -11.02 -13.42
N LEU A 113 9.96 -10.93 -12.18
CA LEU A 113 8.54 -10.73 -11.91
C LEU A 113 8.06 -9.37 -12.46
N ALA A 114 8.84 -8.31 -12.22
CA ALA A 114 8.53 -6.96 -12.71
C ALA A 114 8.44 -6.91 -14.24
N GLU A 115 9.38 -7.55 -14.95
CA GLU A 115 9.40 -7.64 -16.42
C GLU A 115 8.20 -8.46 -16.94
N CYS A 116 7.89 -9.59 -16.29
CA CYS A 116 6.75 -10.43 -16.64
C CYS A 116 5.44 -9.67 -16.50
N ASN A 117 5.22 -9.06 -15.32
CA ASN A 117 4.00 -8.32 -15.02
C ASN A 117 3.81 -7.13 -15.98
N LEU A 118 4.89 -6.40 -16.30
CA LEU A 118 4.82 -5.29 -17.26
C LEU A 118 4.38 -5.77 -18.63
N LYS A 119 5.03 -6.82 -19.14
CA LYS A 119 4.67 -7.41 -20.45
C LYS A 119 3.23 -7.92 -20.49
N ASP A 120 2.77 -8.55 -19.40
CA ASP A 120 1.40 -9.04 -19.31
C ASP A 120 0.40 -7.87 -19.23
N ALA A 121 0.75 -6.78 -18.54
CA ALA A 121 -0.03 -5.56 -18.46
C ALA A 121 -0.18 -4.89 -19.83
N GLU A 122 0.93 -4.68 -20.54
CA GLU A 122 0.97 -4.07 -21.89
C GLU A 122 0.15 -4.89 -22.88
N LYS A 123 0.38 -6.21 -22.90
CA LYS A 123 -0.36 -7.12 -23.78
C LYS A 123 -1.86 -7.11 -23.47
N PHE A 124 -2.24 -7.15 -22.19
CA PHE A 124 -3.64 -7.09 -21.81
C PHE A 124 -4.31 -5.80 -22.31
N LEU A 125 -3.68 -4.64 -22.10
CA LEU A 125 -4.23 -3.35 -22.51
C LEU A 125 -4.31 -3.23 -24.04
N GLU A 126 -3.34 -3.78 -24.78
CA GLU A 126 -3.38 -3.84 -26.23
C GLU A 126 -4.57 -4.69 -26.71
N ASP A 127 -4.71 -5.90 -26.21
CA ASP A 127 -5.81 -6.82 -26.55
C ASP A 127 -7.17 -6.25 -26.11
N ASN A 128 -7.22 -5.55 -24.96
CA ASN A 128 -8.45 -4.99 -24.41
C ASN A 128 -8.96 -3.78 -25.19
N THR A 129 -8.07 -3.01 -25.84
CA THR A 129 -8.45 -1.86 -26.69
C THR A 129 -9.42 -2.26 -27.82
N ALA A 130 -9.31 -3.50 -28.33
CA ALA A 130 -10.16 -4.00 -29.40
C ALA A 130 -11.54 -4.49 -28.97
N LYS A 131 -11.81 -4.53 -27.65
CA LYS A 131 -13.09 -5.01 -27.11
C LYS A 131 -14.19 -3.95 -27.18
N ASP A 132 -15.40 -4.37 -27.46
CA ASP A 132 -16.56 -3.48 -27.52
C ASP A 132 -16.81 -2.77 -26.18
N GLY A 133 -17.05 -1.46 -26.25
CA GLY A 133 -17.36 -0.63 -25.09
C GLY A 133 -16.14 -0.22 -24.25
N VAL A 134 -14.92 -0.60 -24.63
CA VAL A 134 -13.71 -0.16 -23.97
C VAL A 134 -13.26 1.19 -24.52
N VAL A 135 -13.08 2.15 -23.64
CA VAL A 135 -12.55 3.48 -23.92
C VAL A 135 -11.13 3.60 -23.41
N SER A 136 -10.19 4.05 -24.25
CA SER A 136 -8.80 4.26 -23.88
C SER A 136 -8.53 5.72 -23.57
N LEU A 137 -7.82 5.95 -22.47
CA LEU A 137 -7.30 7.24 -22.01
C LEU A 137 -5.78 7.17 -21.86
N GLU A 138 -5.12 8.34 -21.69
CA GLU A 138 -3.70 8.44 -21.31
C GLU A 138 -2.80 7.52 -22.16
N GLU A 139 -2.79 7.73 -23.47
CA GLU A 139 -1.93 6.95 -24.40
C GLU A 139 -2.10 5.41 -24.23
N LYS A 140 -3.31 4.96 -23.97
CA LYS A 140 -3.68 3.54 -23.70
C LYS A 140 -3.21 2.98 -22.35
N LYS A 141 -2.63 3.78 -21.47
CA LYS A 141 -2.23 3.38 -20.12
C LYS A 141 -3.38 3.32 -19.12
N LEU A 142 -4.50 3.91 -19.47
CA LEU A 142 -5.73 3.86 -18.72
C LEU A 142 -6.86 3.50 -19.67
N GLN A 143 -7.63 2.49 -19.31
CA GLN A 143 -8.82 2.10 -20.06
C GLN A 143 -9.99 1.93 -19.10
N TYR A 144 -11.20 2.14 -19.60
CA TYR A 144 -12.39 1.81 -18.84
C TYR A 144 -13.49 1.23 -19.72
N LYS A 145 -14.42 0.55 -19.06
CA LYS A 145 -15.67 0.07 -19.64
C LYS A 145 -16.80 0.45 -18.72
N VAL A 146 -17.85 1.08 -19.28
CA VAL A 146 -19.09 1.35 -18.56
C VAL A 146 -19.92 0.07 -18.53
N GLU A 147 -20.19 -0.44 -17.33
CA GLU A 147 -21.02 -1.63 -17.13
C GLU A 147 -22.49 -1.25 -16.89
N LYS A 148 -22.72 -0.07 -16.32
CA LYS A 148 -24.04 0.52 -16.09
C LYS A 148 -23.93 2.04 -16.13
N GLU A 149 -24.77 2.68 -16.92
CA GLU A 149 -24.87 4.14 -16.94
C GLU A 149 -25.48 4.70 -15.66
N GLY A 150 -24.97 5.86 -15.23
CA GLY A 150 -25.53 6.67 -14.16
C GLY A 150 -26.32 7.86 -14.72
N ASN A 151 -27.11 8.50 -13.87
CA ASN A 151 -27.95 9.64 -14.25
C ASN A 151 -27.92 10.82 -13.26
N GLY A 152 -27.10 10.73 -12.20
CA GLY A 152 -26.96 11.79 -11.19
C GLY A 152 -25.84 12.78 -11.52
N GLU A 153 -25.31 13.42 -10.50
CA GLU A 153 -24.20 14.37 -10.59
C GLU A 153 -22.93 13.70 -11.12
N VAL A 154 -22.06 14.52 -11.72
CA VAL A 154 -20.81 14.05 -12.34
C VAL A 154 -19.65 14.26 -11.38
N VAL A 155 -18.83 13.24 -11.18
CA VAL A 155 -17.57 13.33 -10.43
C VAL A 155 -16.61 14.25 -11.15
N GLN A 156 -16.08 15.25 -10.43
CA GLN A 156 -15.10 16.20 -10.95
C GLN A 156 -13.73 16.02 -10.26
N ALA A 157 -12.71 16.65 -10.81
CA ALA A 157 -11.39 16.69 -10.18
C ALA A 157 -11.46 17.32 -8.79
N HIS A 158 -10.61 16.87 -7.88
CA HIS A 158 -10.52 17.33 -6.49
C HIS A 158 -11.73 17.03 -5.61
N PHE A 159 -12.70 16.24 -6.10
CA PHE A 159 -13.85 15.81 -5.32
C PHE A 159 -13.52 14.60 -4.43
N SER A 160 -14.36 14.40 -3.42
CA SER A 160 -14.32 13.22 -2.55
C SER A 160 -15.60 12.39 -2.72
N PRO A 161 -15.73 11.64 -3.83
CA PRO A 161 -16.91 10.85 -4.09
C PRO A 161 -17.09 9.73 -3.06
N LEU A 162 -18.37 9.36 -2.81
CA LEU A 162 -18.76 8.17 -2.07
C LEU A 162 -18.91 7.02 -3.06
N ILE A 163 -18.11 5.98 -2.91
CA ILE A 163 -18.02 4.89 -3.87
C ILE A 163 -18.04 3.52 -3.20
N LYS A 164 -18.36 2.51 -4.00
CA LYS A 164 -18.02 1.09 -3.76
C LYS A 164 -16.98 0.67 -4.77
N TYR A 165 -15.97 -0.07 -4.33
CA TYR A 165 -14.98 -0.58 -5.26
C TYR A 165 -14.47 -1.98 -4.90
N THR A 166 -13.98 -2.69 -5.91
CA THR A 166 -13.20 -3.92 -5.76
C THR A 166 -11.99 -3.84 -6.66
N GLY A 167 -10.80 -3.90 -6.06
CA GLY A 167 -9.50 -3.91 -6.76
C GLY A 167 -8.99 -5.33 -6.96
N LYS A 168 -8.62 -5.67 -8.20
CA LYS A 168 -8.16 -7.01 -8.61
C LYS A 168 -6.88 -6.93 -9.42
N PHE A 169 -6.03 -7.93 -9.28
CA PHE A 169 -4.94 -8.19 -10.21
C PHE A 169 -5.45 -8.84 -11.50
N LEU A 170 -4.57 -8.96 -12.48
CA LEU A 170 -4.87 -9.58 -13.77
C LEU A 170 -5.30 -11.05 -13.66
N ASP A 171 -4.82 -11.77 -12.64
CA ASP A 171 -5.22 -13.15 -12.32
C ASP A 171 -6.58 -13.25 -11.60
N GLY A 172 -7.25 -12.13 -11.36
CA GLY A 172 -8.54 -12.03 -10.68
C GLY A 172 -8.45 -12.01 -9.16
N LYS A 173 -7.25 -12.13 -8.56
CA LYS A 173 -7.08 -12.06 -7.12
C LYS A 173 -7.39 -10.66 -6.61
N VAL A 174 -8.29 -10.57 -5.62
CA VAL A 174 -8.66 -9.31 -4.97
C VAL A 174 -7.53 -8.86 -4.03
N PHE A 175 -7.06 -7.62 -4.18
CA PHE A 175 -6.09 -6.99 -3.28
C PHE A 175 -6.71 -5.96 -2.35
N GLY A 176 -7.92 -5.47 -2.68
CA GLY A 176 -8.65 -4.52 -1.86
C GLY A 176 -10.10 -4.42 -2.30
N ALA A 177 -10.98 -4.14 -1.35
CA ALA A 177 -12.40 -3.88 -1.63
C ALA A 177 -12.98 -3.05 -0.49
N SER A 178 -13.88 -2.13 -0.80
CA SER A 178 -14.70 -1.46 0.20
C SER A 178 -15.71 -2.45 0.78
N LYS A 179 -15.90 -2.43 2.10
CA LYS A 179 -16.94 -3.23 2.78
C LYS A 179 -18.30 -2.57 2.71
N GLU A 180 -18.30 -1.25 2.78
CA GLU A 180 -19.44 -0.35 2.71
C GLU A 180 -19.14 0.76 1.71
N ASP A 181 -20.05 1.74 1.59
CA ASP A 181 -19.78 2.95 0.83
C ASP A 181 -18.62 3.70 1.48
N GLU A 182 -17.59 4.02 0.73
CA GLU A 182 -16.36 4.64 1.21
C GLU A 182 -16.15 5.99 0.51
N MET A 183 -15.88 7.02 1.30
CA MET A 183 -15.52 8.33 0.78
C MET A 183 -14.05 8.36 0.46
N ILE A 184 -13.69 8.69 -0.77
CA ILE A 184 -12.30 8.67 -1.24
C ILE A 184 -11.95 10.03 -1.85
N SER A 185 -10.98 10.73 -1.26
CA SER A 185 -10.40 11.93 -1.85
C SER A 185 -9.62 11.56 -3.11
N LEU A 186 -10.00 12.12 -4.27
CA LEU A 186 -9.34 11.84 -5.54
C LEU A 186 -7.89 12.32 -5.57
N ASP A 187 -7.54 13.32 -4.77
CA ASP A 187 -6.18 13.86 -4.68
C ASP A 187 -5.22 12.93 -3.92
N GLU A 188 -5.76 11.99 -3.13
CA GLU A 188 -4.98 11.03 -2.35
C GLU A 188 -4.89 9.65 -3.02
N THR A 189 -5.43 9.51 -4.24
CA THR A 189 -5.42 8.23 -4.96
C THR A 189 -4.32 8.14 -6.01
N ILE A 190 -4.10 6.92 -6.53
CA ILE A 190 -3.19 6.74 -7.67
C ILE A 190 -3.74 7.47 -8.91
N PRO A 191 -2.85 8.03 -9.76
CA PRO A 191 -3.27 8.86 -10.90
C PRO A 191 -4.26 8.17 -11.84
N GLY A 192 -4.11 6.88 -12.09
CA GLY A 192 -5.02 6.12 -12.95
C GLY A 192 -6.42 5.97 -12.35
N PHE A 193 -6.54 5.86 -11.03
CA PHE A 193 -7.83 5.79 -10.36
C PHE A 193 -8.55 7.14 -10.41
N SER A 194 -7.88 8.22 -10.00
CA SER A 194 -8.44 9.58 -10.06
C SER A 194 -8.92 9.93 -11.46
N LYS A 195 -8.07 9.80 -12.48
CA LYS A 195 -8.43 10.10 -13.87
C LYS A 195 -9.53 9.20 -14.42
N GLY A 196 -9.58 7.95 -14.00
CA GLY A 196 -10.57 6.97 -14.45
C GLY A 196 -11.97 7.18 -13.89
N ILE A 197 -12.07 7.79 -12.70
CA ILE A 197 -13.35 8.02 -12.03
C ILE A 197 -13.95 9.39 -12.37
N ILE A 198 -13.12 10.38 -12.74
CA ILE A 198 -13.59 11.68 -13.21
C ILE A 198 -14.51 11.47 -14.43
N GLY A 199 -15.65 12.16 -14.42
CA GLY A 199 -16.68 12.05 -15.45
C GLY A 199 -17.68 10.92 -15.22
N MET A 200 -17.50 10.05 -14.22
CA MET A 200 -18.57 9.12 -13.80
C MET A 200 -19.73 9.86 -13.19
N LYS A 201 -20.94 9.32 -13.40
CA LYS A 201 -22.17 9.85 -12.81
C LYS A 201 -22.59 9.03 -11.60
N GLU A 202 -23.34 9.64 -10.70
CA GLU A 202 -23.98 8.88 -9.61
C GLU A 202 -24.84 7.75 -10.18
N GLY A 203 -24.69 6.56 -9.59
CA GLY A 203 -25.32 5.31 -10.03
C GLY A 203 -24.59 4.59 -11.17
N GLU A 204 -23.53 5.18 -11.73
CA GLU A 204 -22.70 4.53 -12.75
C GLU A 204 -21.85 3.43 -12.15
N LYS A 205 -21.72 2.32 -12.91
CA LYS A 205 -20.72 1.27 -12.65
C LYS A 205 -19.74 1.22 -13.80
N ARG A 206 -18.45 1.27 -13.44
CA ARG A 206 -17.36 1.27 -14.40
C ARG A 206 -16.27 0.31 -13.96
N THR A 207 -15.68 -0.39 -14.94
CA THR A 207 -14.45 -1.16 -14.73
C THR A 207 -13.28 -0.36 -15.29
N LEU A 208 -12.28 -0.07 -14.45
CA LEU A 208 -11.03 0.57 -14.86
C LEU A 208 -9.94 -0.48 -15.02
N TYR A 209 -9.07 -0.28 -16.02
CA TYR A 209 -7.84 -1.04 -16.25
C TYR A 209 -6.68 -0.06 -16.24
N ILE A 210 -5.80 -0.18 -15.26
CA ILE A 210 -4.77 0.83 -14.96
C ILE A 210 -3.38 0.21 -15.15
N HIS A 211 -2.61 0.78 -16.09
CA HIS A 211 -1.21 0.43 -16.29
C HIS A 211 -0.38 0.76 -15.03
N PRO A 212 0.64 -0.04 -14.69
CA PRO A 212 1.47 0.18 -13.52
C PRO A 212 2.08 1.59 -13.41
N ASP A 213 2.38 2.27 -14.53
CA ASP A 213 2.89 3.65 -14.53
C ASP A 213 1.91 4.69 -13.96
N LEU A 214 0.62 4.39 -13.99
CA LEU A 214 -0.43 5.21 -13.43
C LEU A 214 -0.96 4.65 -12.09
N ALA A 215 -0.27 3.65 -11.55
CA ALA A 215 -0.60 2.96 -10.31
C ALA A 215 0.62 2.94 -9.36
N TYR A 216 1.03 1.78 -8.90
CA TYR A 216 2.11 1.62 -7.90
C TYR A 216 3.50 1.37 -8.52
N GLY A 217 3.60 1.10 -9.82
CA GLY A 217 4.85 0.87 -10.53
C GLY A 217 5.68 -0.30 -9.99
N VAL A 218 7.01 -0.14 -10.04
CA VAL A 218 7.97 -1.16 -9.59
C VAL A 218 8.14 -1.17 -8.07
N ASN A 219 8.08 0.00 -7.42
CA ASN A 219 8.52 0.18 -6.03
C ASN A 219 7.34 0.37 -5.06
N GLY A 220 6.11 0.08 -5.47
CA GLY A 220 4.92 0.23 -4.64
C GLY A 220 4.73 -0.92 -3.65
N SER A 221 3.62 -0.86 -2.90
CA SER A 221 3.24 -1.87 -1.90
C SER A 221 2.66 -3.16 -2.50
N LEU A 222 2.30 -3.13 -3.78
CA LEU A 222 1.79 -4.28 -4.52
C LEU A 222 2.90 -4.98 -5.32
N PRO A 223 2.68 -6.20 -5.84
CA PRO A 223 3.66 -6.85 -6.71
C PRO A 223 4.10 -5.94 -7.85
N PRO A 224 5.40 -5.90 -8.19
CA PRO A 224 5.95 -4.90 -9.09
C PRO A 224 5.29 -4.94 -10.47
N ASN A 225 5.02 -3.77 -11.03
CA ASN A 225 4.44 -3.59 -12.36
C ASN A 225 3.11 -4.36 -12.59
N SER A 226 2.31 -4.55 -11.55
CA SER A 226 1.00 -5.16 -11.70
C SER A 226 0.03 -4.22 -12.42
N LEU A 227 -0.68 -4.74 -13.43
CA LEU A 227 -1.90 -4.11 -13.92
C LEU A 227 -2.98 -4.23 -12.86
N LEU A 228 -3.69 -3.13 -12.61
CA LEU A 228 -4.78 -3.11 -11.67
C LEU A 228 -6.12 -2.96 -12.39
N THR A 229 -7.09 -3.75 -11.96
CA THR A 229 -8.47 -3.63 -12.40
C THR A 229 -9.31 -3.20 -11.19
N PHE A 230 -10.11 -2.13 -11.37
CA PHE A 230 -11.07 -1.69 -10.37
C PHE A 230 -12.49 -1.74 -10.92
N GLU A 231 -13.35 -2.46 -10.24
CA GLU A 231 -14.79 -2.38 -10.44
C GLU A 231 -15.32 -1.33 -9.47
N ILE A 232 -15.94 -0.25 -9.98
CA ILE A 232 -16.33 0.93 -9.19
C ILE A 232 -17.80 1.22 -9.43
N GLU A 233 -18.51 1.56 -8.35
CA GLU A 233 -19.85 2.14 -8.38
C GLU A 233 -19.82 3.48 -7.66
N VAL A 234 -20.24 4.56 -8.32
CA VAL A 234 -20.39 5.88 -7.69
C VAL A 234 -21.75 5.97 -7.04
N VAL A 235 -21.77 6.14 -5.72
CA VAL A 235 -22.98 6.32 -4.91
C VAL A 235 -23.34 7.79 -4.82
N LYS A 236 -22.33 8.66 -4.57
CA LYS A 236 -22.43 10.12 -4.59
C LYS A 236 -21.21 10.70 -5.31
N ALA A 237 -21.44 11.70 -6.15
CA ALA A 237 -20.39 12.30 -6.95
C ALA A 237 -19.42 13.16 -6.13
N ASN A 238 -19.92 13.80 -5.06
CA ASN A 238 -19.11 14.67 -4.20
C ASN A 238 -19.61 14.67 -2.76
N ASN A 239 -18.70 15.04 -1.86
CA ASN A 239 -19.04 15.38 -0.48
C ASN A 239 -19.47 16.85 -0.41
N PRO A 240 -20.63 17.19 0.18
CA PRO A 240 -21.07 18.59 0.32
C PRO A 240 -20.10 19.53 1.02
N GLN A 241 -19.23 19.02 1.91
CA GLN A 241 -18.21 19.82 2.60
C GLN A 241 -17.09 20.33 1.68
N ASP A 242 -16.81 19.66 0.57
CA ASP A 242 -15.77 20.09 -0.36
C ASP A 242 -16.25 21.25 -1.26
N GLN A 243 -17.56 21.37 -1.48
CA GLN A 243 -18.16 22.49 -2.24
C GLN A 243 -18.00 23.85 -1.51
N GLU A 244 -18.10 23.86 -0.17
CA GLU A 244 -17.95 25.09 0.61
C GLU A 244 -16.49 25.62 0.58
N ASN A 245 -15.50 24.72 0.55
CA ASN A 245 -14.08 25.07 0.49
C ASN A 245 -13.68 25.65 -0.88
N VAL A 246 -14.24 25.15 -1.97
CA VAL A 246 -13.97 25.66 -3.32
C VAL A 246 -14.62 27.04 -3.51
N ILE A 247 -15.85 27.23 -3.03
CA ILE A 247 -16.58 28.53 -3.12
C ILE A 247 -15.88 29.60 -2.26
N SER A 248 -15.39 29.24 -1.08
CA SER A 248 -14.67 30.16 -0.21
C SER A 248 -13.29 30.57 -0.76
N SER A 249 -12.60 29.67 -1.48
CA SER A 249 -11.31 29.96 -2.11
C SER A 249 -11.47 30.85 -3.37
N VAL A 250 -12.52 30.65 -4.15
CA VAL A 250 -12.83 31.49 -5.33
C VAL A 250 -13.24 32.90 -4.90
N ASN A 251 -14.07 33.03 -3.86
CA ASN A 251 -14.50 34.33 -3.35
C ASN A 251 -13.36 35.14 -2.70
N ASN A 252 -12.31 34.49 -2.19
CA ASN A 252 -11.13 35.16 -1.65
C ASN A 252 -10.19 35.68 -2.75
N VAL A 253 -10.16 35.06 -3.92
CA VAL A 253 -9.34 35.52 -5.06
C VAL A 253 -9.94 36.74 -5.75
N GLU A 254 -11.28 36.86 -5.80
CA GLU A 254 -11.94 38.04 -6.38
C GLU A 254 -11.86 39.31 -5.50
N LEU A 255 -11.56 39.16 -4.20
CA LEU A 255 -11.46 40.30 -3.28
C LEU A 255 -10.05 40.94 -3.24
N ASP A 256 -9.02 40.23 -3.67
CA ASP A 256 -7.64 40.77 -3.70
C ASP A 256 -7.37 41.59 -4.96
N ASP A 257 -8.08 41.39 -6.07
CA ASP A 257 -7.90 42.17 -7.32
C ASP A 257 -8.60 43.54 -7.30
N GLU A 258 -9.57 43.79 -6.40
CA GLU A 258 -10.21 45.14 -6.30
C GLU A 258 -9.47 46.11 -5.38
N ASN A 259 -8.52 45.65 -4.55
CA ASN A 259 -7.78 46.52 -3.63
C ASN A 259 -6.47 47.11 -4.21
N ASP A 260 -5.97 46.62 -5.34
CA ASP A 260 -4.74 47.11 -5.96
C ASP A 260 -4.96 48.31 -6.93
N ILE A 261 -6.21 48.66 -7.23
CA ILE A 261 -6.50 49.79 -8.16
C ILE A 261 -6.73 51.13 -7.45
N ALA A 262 -6.83 51.13 -6.10
CA ALA A 262 -7.19 52.35 -5.35
C ALA A 262 -6.01 53.19 -4.82
N ASN A 263 -4.75 52.80 -5.03
CA ASN A 263 -3.58 53.46 -4.41
C ASN A 263 -2.58 54.13 -5.36
N GLU A 264 -2.90 54.35 -6.63
CA GLU A 264 -1.96 55.00 -7.58
C GLU A 264 -2.29 56.48 -7.96
N ASP A 265 -3.23 57.18 -7.30
CA ASP A 265 -3.63 58.53 -7.71
C ASP A 265 -3.42 59.66 -6.67
N GLU A 266 -2.59 59.48 -5.63
CA GLU A 266 -2.27 60.59 -4.69
C GLU A 266 -0.78 60.76 -4.40
N SER A 267 0.08 60.92 -5.44
CA SER A 267 1.43 61.45 -5.20
C SER A 267 2.03 62.15 -6.40
N ASN A 268 1.39 63.22 -6.88
CA ASN A 268 2.07 64.10 -7.82
C ASN A 268 1.51 65.55 -7.84
N GLU A 269 1.49 66.24 -6.69
CA GLU A 269 1.32 67.68 -6.67
C GLU A 269 1.95 68.31 -5.42
N GLN A 270 3.27 68.53 -5.42
CA GLN A 270 3.94 69.62 -4.71
C GLN A 270 5.45 69.64 -5.01
N VAL A 271 5.84 70.25 -6.11
CA VAL A 271 7.08 71.05 -6.18
C VAL A 271 6.83 72.17 -7.16
N ARG A 272 6.56 73.34 -6.62
CA ARG A 272 7.00 74.66 -7.12
C ARG A 272 7.10 75.60 -5.95
#